data_72392dd780e56f2b5fc6eb21b601810f
#
_entry.id   72392dd780e56f2b5fc6eb21b601810f
#
_cell.length_a   1.000
_cell.length_b   1.000
_cell.length_c   1.000
_cell.angle_alpha   90.00
_cell.angle_beta   90.00
_cell.angle_gamma   90.00
#
_symmetry.space_group_name_H-M   'P 1'
#
loop_
_entity.id
_entity.type
_entity.pdbx_description
1 polymer ?
#
loop_
_entity_poly.entity_id
_entity_poly.type
_entity_poly.pdbx_seq_one_letter_code
_entity_poly.pdbx_strand_id
1 'polypeptide(L)'
;LCVGCGACTTVCPTGAMTYAYPPAAEQGQRFKTLLSTYVAAGGKDAVLLLHSQERGQALVNELGRAAQLKVAHGVPANVIPVALWHTASTGVDLWLSAVAYGASQIVLLVTTEEAPQYLEGLQAQMDVAQRILNGLGYTGTHLRIIEAKHPTELDAALQTLGQTRQRTPGVAARFAIAQEKRSTLDMALDHLVEQSPLGAA
;
A
#
# COMPACT_ATOMS: atom_id res chain seq x y z
N LEU A 1 6.56 24.80 10.12
CA LEU A 1 7.81 24.24 9.60
C LEU A 1 7.50 22.97 8.82
N CYS A 2 8.03 22.82 7.59
CA CYS A 2 7.91 21.61 6.80
C CYS A 2 8.81 20.51 7.39
N VAL A 3 8.25 19.33 7.64
CA VAL A 3 8.99 18.15 8.15
C VAL A 3 9.31 17.14 7.05
N GLY A 4 8.99 17.44 5.79
CA GLY A 4 9.30 16.56 4.65
C GLY A 4 8.48 15.27 4.60
N CYS A 5 7.33 15.19 5.25
CA CYS A 5 6.52 13.96 5.32
C CYS A 5 5.82 13.57 4.00
N GLY A 6 5.70 14.48 3.03
CA GLY A 6 5.05 14.20 1.74
C GLY A 6 3.52 14.27 1.73
N ALA A 7 2.85 14.54 2.85
CA ALA A 7 1.39 14.56 2.91
C ALA A 7 0.75 15.56 1.93
N CYS A 8 1.39 16.70 1.70
CA CYS A 8 0.92 17.69 0.72
C CYS A 8 0.92 17.16 -0.72
N THR A 9 1.83 16.25 -1.06
CA THR A 9 1.87 15.62 -2.39
C THR A 9 0.79 14.57 -2.53
N THR A 10 0.47 13.86 -1.46
CA THR A 10 -0.59 12.85 -1.43
C THR A 10 -1.96 13.47 -1.68
N VAL A 11 -2.29 14.56 -1.00
CA VAL A 11 -3.59 15.23 -1.13
C VAL A 11 -3.70 16.15 -2.35
N CYS A 12 -2.57 16.49 -3.01
CA CYS A 12 -2.59 17.33 -4.22
C CYS A 12 -3.23 16.57 -5.39
N PRO A 13 -4.40 16.99 -5.92
CA PRO A 13 -5.10 16.26 -6.96
C PRO A 13 -4.45 16.42 -8.35
N THR A 14 -3.72 17.51 -8.55
CA THR A 14 -3.12 17.86 -9.85
C THR A 14 -1.70 17.34 -10.01
N GLY A 15 -1.03 16.93 -8.92
CA GLY A 15 0.38 16.59 -8.94
C GLY A 15 1.32 17.79 -9.09
N ALA A 16 0.82 19.03 -8.87
CA ALA A 16 1.66 20.24 -8.88
C ALA A 16 2.74 20.22 -7.78
N MET A 17 2.51 19.46 -6.72
CA MET A 17 3.50 19.15 -5.70
C MET A 17 3.95 17.72 -5.86
N THR A 18 5.25 17.49 -5.97
CA THR A 18 5.85 16.16 -6.11
C THR A 18 6.79 15.87 -4.94
N TYR A 19 6.91 14.59 -4.60
CA TYR A 19 7.85 14.14 -3.58
C TYR A 19 9.15 13.72 -4.25
N ALA A 20 10.26 14.29 -3.80
CA ALA A 20 11.53 14.12 -4.48
C ALA A 20 12.38 12.97 -3.93
N TYR A 21 12.06 12.45 -2.73
CA TYR A 21 12.90 11.43 -2.09
C TYR A 21 12.10 10.40 -1.27
N PRO A 22 12.00 9.17 -1.79
CA PRO A 22 12.26 8.82 -3.18
C PRO A 22 11.14 9.32 -4.10
N PRO A 23 11.41 9.56 -5.39
CA PRO A 23 10.37 9.95 -6.33
C PRO A 23 9.34 8.83 -6.53
N ALA A 24 8.10 9.21 -6.88
CA ALA A 24 7.00 8.27 -7.06
C ALA A 24 7.33 7.14 -8.06
N ALA A 25 8.05 7.45 -9.13
CA ALA A 25 8.48 6.48 -10.12
C ALA A 25 9.39 5.39 -9.54
N GLU A 26 10.30 5.74 -8.64
CA GLU A 26 11.17 4.77 -7.96
C GLU A 26 10.37 3.89 -7.00
N GLN A 27 9.45 4.48 -6.22
CA GLN A 27 8.57 3.72 -5.33
C GLN A 27 7.67 2.76 -6.11
N GLY A 28 7.10 3.21 -7.21
CA GLY A 28 6.27 2.36 -8.04
C GLY A 28 7.06 1.21 -8.68
N GLN A 29 8.28 1.48 -9.15
CA GLN A 29 9.17 0.43 -9.66
C GLN A 29 9.52 -0.59 -8.56
N ARG A 30 9.72 -0.13 -7.33
CA ARG A 30 9.95 -1.00 -6.17
C ARG A 30 8.75 -1.89 -5.90
N PHE A 31 7.52 -1.34 -5.87
CA PHE A 31 6.31 -2.13 -5.69
C PHE A 31 6.15 -3.17 -6.79
N LYS A 32 6.30 -2.76 -8.05
CA LYS A 32 6.23 -3.65 -9.21
C LYS A 32 7.23 -4.80 -9.12
N THR A 33 8.47 -4.52 -8.77
CA THR A 33 9.53 -5.53 -8.64
C THR A 33 9.23 -6.50 -7.52
N LEU A 34 8.85 -6.02 -6.33
CA LEU A 34 8.51 -6.87 -5.18
C LEU A 34 7.36 -7.81 -5.51
N LEU A 35 6.26 -7.26 -6.07
CA LEU A 35 5.07 -8.04 -6.40
C LEU A 35 5.34 -9.07 -7.50
N SER A 36 6.03 -8.68 -8.58
CA SER A 36 6.35 -9.60 -9.67
C SER A 36 7.30 -10.72 -9.22
N THR A 37 8.29 -10.41 -8.40
CA THR A 37 9.21 -11.41 -7.83
C THR A 37 8.48 -12.37 -6.90
N TYR A 38 7.60 -11.86 -6.04
CA TYR A 38 6.80 -12.67 -5.13
C TYR A 38 5.90 -13.65 -5.89
N VAL A 39 5.19 -13.17 -6.93
CA VAL A 39 4.34 -14.02 -7.77
C VAL A 39 5.18 -15.04 -8.55
N ALA A 40 6.33 -14.65 -9.11
CA ALA A 40 7.24 -15.56 -9.82
C ALA A 40 7.78 -16.67 -8.91
N ALA A 41 7.92 -16.42 -7.61
CA ALA A 41 8.27 -17.42 -6.60
C ALA A 41 7.08 -18.32 -6.17
N GLY A 42 5.90 -18.16 -6.79
CA GLY A 42 4.70 -18.94 -6.47
C GLY A 42 3.83 -18.34 -5.35
N GLY A 43 4.14 -17.12 -4.91
CA GLY A 43 3.37 -16.41 -3.91
C GLY A 43 1.98 -16.01 -4.41
N LYS A 44 1.01 -15.95 -3.49
CA LYS A 44 -0.39 -15.59 -3.76
C LYS A 44 -0.86 -14.57 -2.74
N ASP A 45 -1.88 -13.79 -3.13
CA ASP A 45 -2.55 -12.85 -2.25
C ASP A 45 -1.57 -11.87 -1.54
N ALA A 46 -0.63 -11.30 -2.32
CA ALA A 46 0.41 -10.41 -1.82
C ALA A 46 -0.18 -9.18 -1.11
N VAL A 47 0.30 -8.89 0.09
CA VAL A 47 -0.04 -7.69 0.86
C VAL A 47 1.19 -6.82 0.96
N LEU A 48 1.12 -5.55 0.56
CA LEU A 48 2.16 -4.58 0.83
C LEU A 48 1.89 -3.90 2.18
N LEU A 49 2.79 -4.10 3.14
CA LEU A 49 2.77 -3.41 4.43
C LEU A 49 3.69 -2.19 4.35
N LEU A 50 3.11 -1.03 4.10
CA LEU A 50 3.82 0.24 4.01
C LEU A 50 4.02 0.81 5.42
N HIS A 51 5.26 1.09 5.79
CA HIS A 51 5.61 1.58 7.13
C HIS A 51 6.72 2.64 7.06
N SER A 52 6.84 3.48 8.08
CA SER A 52 7.94 4.46 8.18
C SER A 52 9.28 3.77 8.35
N GLN A 53 10.37 4.46 7.93
CA GLN A 53 11.74 3.95 8.09
C GLN A 53 12.23 3.97 9.53
N GLU A 54 11.62 4.74 10.40
CA GLU A 54 12.01 4.87 11.81
C GLU A 54 11.16 3.96 12.70
N ARG A 55 10.08 4.47 13.28
CA ARG A 55 9.28 3.71 14.25
C ARG A 55 8.58 2.51 13.62
N GLY A 56 8.05 2.66 12.40
CA GLY A 56 7.42 1.54 11.69
C GLY A 56 8.40 0.40 11.43
N GLN A 57 9.61 0.70 10.95
CA GLN A 57 10.68 -0.30 10.76
C GLN A 57 11.10 -0.94 12.08
N ALA A 58 11.25 -0.14 13.15
CA ALA A 58 11.58 -0.67 14.46
C ALA A 58 10.53 -1.66 14.95
N LEU A 59 9.23 -1.34 14.79
CA LEU A 59 8.12 -2.18 15.20
C LEU A 59 8.06 -3.49 14.43
N VAL A 60 8.29 -3.47 13.11
CA VAL A 60 8.38 -4.68 12.29
C VAL A 60 9.57 -5.55 12.74
N ASN A 61 10.71 -4.95 13.03
CA ASN A 61 11.89 -5.67 13.54
C ASN A 61 11.66 -6.25 14.94
N GLU A 62 10.97 -5.52 15.81
CA GLU A 62 10.58 -6.00 17.15
C GLU A 62 9.65 -7.22 17.05
N LEU A 63 8.66 -7.16 16.14
CA LEU A 63 7.78 -8.30 15.86
C LEU A 63 8.57 -9.50 15.34
N GLY A 64 9.52 -9.29 14.42
CA GLY A 64 10.39 -10.37 13.92
C GLY A 64 11.20 -11.04 15.03
N ARG A 65 11.75 -10.27 15.96
CA ARG A 65 12.46 -10.82 17.13
C ARG A 65 11.51 -11.59 18.06
N ALA A 66 10.31 -11.07 18.31
CA ALA A 66 9.31 -11.75 19.13
C ALA A 66 8.88 -13.10 18.51
N ALA A 67 8.74 -13.16 17.19
CA ALA A 67 8.46 -14.40 16.47
C ALA A 67 9.60 -15.44 16.60
N GLN A 68 10.86 -15.00 16.50
CA GLN A 68 12.02 -15.88 16.71
C GLN A 68 12.03 -16.48 18.14
N LEU A 69 11.60 -15.71 19.12
CA LEU A 69 11.45 -16.16 20.51
C LEU A 69 10.15 -16.97 20.75
N LYS A 70 9.33 -17.18 19.72
CA LYS A 70 8.04 -17.89 19.78
C LYS A 70 7.02 -17.26 20.73
N VAL A 71 7.10 -15.95 20.93
CA VAL A 71 6.13 -15.17 21.74
C VAL A 71 5.14 -14.37 20.88
N ALA A 72 5.29 -14.42 19.54
CA ALA A 72 4.39 -13.84 18.56
C ALA A 72 4.35 -14.72 17.30
N HIS A 73 3.34 -14.54 16.45
CA HIS A 73 3.27 -15.26 15.16
C HIS A 73 4.24 -14.67 14.13
N GLY A 74 4.45 -13.35 14.19
CA GLY A 74 5.30 -12.64 13.25
C GLY A 74 4.55 -12.16 12.00
N VAL A 75 5.33 -11.68 11.03
CA VAL A 75 4.79 -11.19 9.77
C VAL A 75 4.36 -12.38 8.91
N PRO A 76 3.08 -12.46 8.48
CA PRO A 76 2.60 -13.54 7.60
C PRO A 76 3.40 -13.60 6.28
N ALA A 77 3.56 -14.80 5.73
CA ALA A 77 4.42 -15.03 4.55
C ALA A 77 3.98 -14.28 3.28
N ASN A 78 2.70 -13.91 3.17
CA ASN A 78 2.16 -13.13 2.07
C ASN A 78 2.24 -11.61 2.31
N VAL A 79 2.71 -11.16 3.45
CA VAL A 79 2.86 -9.75 3.79
C VAL A 79 4.31 -9.33 3.49
N ILE A 80 4.46 -8.35 2.62
CA ILE A 80 5.74 -7.79 2.17
C ILE A 80 5.93 -6.43 2.84
N PRO A 81 6.77 -6.30 3.87
CA PRO A 81 7.06 -5.01 4.50
C PRO A 81 7.85 -4.11 3.54
N VAL A 82 7.43 -2.86 3.43
CA VAL A 82 8.06 -1.85 2.57
C VAL A 82 8.27 -0.57 3.37
N ALA A 83 9.52 -0.28 3.66
CA ALA A 83 9.88 0.95 4.35
C ALA A 83 9.76 2.15 3.43
N LEU A 84 9.09 3.19 3.91
CA LEU A 84 8.93 4.51 3.30
C LEU A 84 9.58 5.54 4.20
N TRP A 85 10.00 6.69 3.64
CA TRP A 85 10.42 7.80 4.49
C TRP A 85 9.32 8.17 5.50
N HIS A 86 8.10 8.34 5.01
CA HIS A 86 6.90 8.58 5.83
C HIS A 86 5.68 7.98 5.13
N THR A 87 4.76 7.38 5.87
CA THR A 87 3.57 6.73 5.32
C THR A 87 2.69 7.69 4.52
N ALA A 88 2.62 8.96 4.92
CA ALA A 88 1.89 10.01 4.21
C ALA A 88 2.50 10.41 2.84
N SER A 89 3.65 9.87 2.44
CA SER A 89 4.27 10.15 1.14
C SER A 89 3.68 9.36 -0.03
N THR A 90 2.79 8.40 0.23
CA THR A 90 2.11 7.60 -0.80
C THR A 90 0.64 7.96 -0.90
N GLY A 91 0.07 7.87 -2.07
CA GLY A 91 -1.32 8.24 -2.34
C GLY A 91 -2.04 7.31 -3.31
N VAL A 92 -3.23 7.72 -3.70
CA VAL A 92 -4.16 6.93 -4.52
C VAL A 92 -3.53 6.41 -5.82
N ASP A 93 -2.67 7.19 -6.44
CA ASP A 93 -1.96 6.82 -7.67
C ASP A 93 -1.04 5.61 -7.49
N LEU A 94 -0.24 5.60 -6.43
CA LEU A 94 0.64 4.49 -6.11
C LEU A 94 -0.14 3.27 -5.57
N TRP A 95 -1.21 3.49 -4.80
CA TRP A 95 -2.01 2.39 -4.26
C TRP A 95 -2.80 1.66 -5.35
N LEU A 96 -3.48 2.40 -6.25
CA LEU A 96 -4.17 1.78 -7.37
C LEU A 96 -3.20 1.10 -8.34
N SER A 97 -2.01 1.69 -8.56
CA SER A 97 -0.95 1.03 -9.33
C SER A 97 -0.48 -0.27 -8.68
N ALA A 98 -0.34 -0.31 -7.35
CA ALA A 98 0.04 -1.53 -6.63
C ALA A 98 -1.03 -2.63 -6.77
N VAL A 99 -2.33 -2.28 -6.73
CA VAL A 99 -3.42 -3.22 -7.02
C VAL A 99 -3.34 -3.69 -8.47
N ALA A 100 -3.11 -2.78 -9.43
CA ALA A 100 -2.91 -3.12 -10.84
C ALA A 100 -1.72 -4.07 -11.05
N TYR A 101 -0.64 -3.94 -10.27
CA TYR A 101 0.50 -4.86 -10.25
C TYR A 101 0.23 -6.20 -9.56
N GLY A 102 -0.96 -6.39 -8.98
CA GLY A 102 -1.39 -7.65 -8.39
C GLY A 102 -1.33 -7.72 -6.86
N ALA A 103 -1.13 -6.59 -6.17
CA ALA A 103 -1.31 -6.56 -4.73
C ALA A 103 -2.77 -6.85 -4.36
N SER A 104 -2.99 -7.78 -3.42
CA SER A 104 -4.32 -8.05 -2.88
C SER A 104 -4.74 -6.97 -1.88
N GLN A 105 -3.79 -6.48 -1.10
CA GLN A 105 -4.02 -5.40 -0.14
C GLN A 105 -2.82 -4.46 -0.06
N ILE A 106 -3.11 -3.21 0.23
CA ILE A 106 -2.15 -2.21 0.67
C ILE A 106 -2.53 -1.82 2.10
N VAL A 107 -1.62 -2.04 3.01
CA VAL A 107 -1.81 -1.77 4.44
C VAL A 107 -0.82 -0.71 4.86
N LEU A 108 -1.30 0.40 5.40
CA LEU A 108 -0.45 1.41 6.01
C LEU A 108 -0.33 1.13 7.51
N LEU A 109 0.90 0.93 7.96
CA LEU A 109 1.21 0.85 9.39
C LEU A 109 1.46 2.26 9.91
N VAL A 110 0.58 2.70 10.78
CA VAL A 110 0.64 3.97 11.49
C VAL A 110 1.11 3.72 12.91
N THR A 111 1.99 4.56 13.39
CA THR A 111 2.58 4.49 14.73
C THR A 111 2.32 5.78 15.50
N THR A 112 3.23 6.18 16.37
CA THR A 112 3.16 7.45 17.09
C THR A 112 3.79 8.63 16.32
N GLU A 113 4.32 8.37 15.12
CA GLU A 113 4.97 9.40 14.29
C GLU A 113 3.96 10.19 13.46
N GLU A 114 2.82 9.57 13.13
CA GLU A 114 1.83 10.19 12.28
C GLU A 114 0.89 11.09 13.07
N ALA A 115 0.82 12.37 12.68
CA ALA A 115 -0.10 13.30 13.29
C ALA A 115 -1.56 13.02 12.84
N PRO A 116 -2.57 13.24 13.71
CA PRO A 116 -3.98 12.92 13.41
C PRO A 116 -4.50 13.49 12.10
N GLN A 117 -4.12 14.72 11.74
CA GLN A 117 -4.51 15.34 10.47
C GLN A 117 -4.00 14.60 9.23
N TYR A 118 -2.87 13.87 9.35
CA TYR A 118 -2.37 13.03 8.25
C TYR A 118 -3.23 11.79 8.09
N LEU A 119 -3.70 11.22 9.19
CA LEU A 119 -4.56 10.04 9.19
C LEU A 119 -5.90 10.33 8.54
N GLU A 120 -6.51 11.47 8.83
CA GLU A 120 -7.75 11.90 8.18
C GLU A 120 -7.58 12.03 6.66
N GLY A 121 -6.48 12.64 6.22
CA GLY A 121 -6.17 12.78 4.80
C GLY A 121 -5.92 11.43 4.11
N LEU A 122 -5.18 10.53 4.76
CA LEU A 122 -4.91 9.18 4.26
C LEU A 122 -6.19 8.36 4.18
N GLN A 123 -7.03 8.40 5.21
CA GLN A 123 -8.30 7.67 5.24
C GLN A 123 -9.23 8.16 4.12
N ALA A 124 -9.37 9.48 3.95
CA ALA A 124 -10.18 10.03 2.88
C ALA A 124 -9.72 9.59 1.48
N GLN A 125 -8.40 9.54 1.24
CA GLN A 125 -7.82 9.06 -0.01
C GLN A 125 -8.04 7.55 -0.20
N MET A 126 -7.91 6.76 0.86
CA MET A 126 -8.19 5.32 0.83
C MET A 126 -9.65 5.01 0.54
N ASP A 127 -10.57 5.79 1.12
CA ASP A 127 -12.01 5.64 0.86
C ASP A 127 -12.33 5.91 -0.61
N VAL A 128 -11.70 6.90 -1.23
CA VAL A 128 -11.84 7.18 -2.67
C VAL A 128 -11.33 6.00 -3.49
N ALA A 129 -10.11 5.53 -3.23
CA ALA A 129 -9.52 4.42 -3.95
C ALA A 129 -10.32 3.12 -3.79
N GLN A 130 -10.81 2.83 -2.58
CA GLN A 130 -11.65 1.65 -2.32
C GLN A 130 -13.00 1.73 -3.03
N ARG A 131 -13.62 2.92 -3.10
CA ARG A 131 -14.86 3.13 -3.88
C ARG A 131 -14.65 2.90 -5.36
N ILE A 132 -13.53 3.35 -5.93
CA ILE A 132 -13.15 3.08 -7.32
C ILE A 132 -13.05 1.57 -7.55
N LEU A 133 -12.31 0.86 -6.72
CA LEU A 133 -12.14 -0.60 -6.83
C LEU A 133 -13.48 -1.33 -6.72
N ASN A 134 -14.32 -0.96 -5.77
CA ASN A 134 -15.65 -1.54 -5.60
C ASN A 134 -16.55 -1.27 -6.83
N GLY A 135 -16.51 -0.06 -7.38
CA GLY A 135 -17.26 0.32 -8.59
C GLY A 135 -16.82 -0.48 -9.82
N LEU A 136 -15.58 -0.88 -9.88
CA LEU A 136 -15.03 -1.76 -10.93
C LEU A 136 -15.24 -3.25 -10.64
N GLY A 137 -15.88 -3.61 -9.52
CA GLY A 137 -16.19 -4.99 -9.16
C GLY A 137 -15.05 -5.75 -8.46
N TYR A 138 -13.99 -5.06 -8.05
CA TYR A 138 -12.96 -5.65 -7.20
C TYR A 138 -13.49 -5.72 -5.75
N THR A 139 -14.02 -6.87 -5.37
CA THR A 139 -14.62 -7.09 -4.05
C THR A 139 -13.57 -7.33 -2.98
N GLY A 140 -13.89 -6.98 -1.75
CA GLY A 140 -13.04 -7.10 -0.58
C GLY A 140 -12.43 -5.75 -0.15
N THR A 141 -11.64 -5.76 0.91
CA THR A 141 -10.96 -4.58 1.46
C THR A 141 -9.53 -4.55 0.96
N HIS A 142 -9.23 -3.70 -0.03
CA HIS A 142 -7.90 -3.60 -0.63
C HIS A 142 -7.00 -2.61 0.09
N LEU A 143 -7.58 -1.66 0.80
CA LEU A 143 -6.86 -0.57 1.45
C LEU A 143 -7.21 -0.54 2.93
N ARG A 144 -6.21 -0.52 3.79
CA ARG A 144 -6.39 -0.57 5.25
C ARG A 144 -5.32 0.24 5.98
N ILE A 145 -5.71 0.88 7.07
CA ILE A 145 -4.78 1.44 8.05
C ILE A 145 -4.74 0.49 9.25
N ILE A 146 -3.55 0.18 9.73
CA ILE A 146 -3.29 -0.49 11.00
C ILE A 146 -2.57 0.51 11.89
N GLU A 147 -3.15 0.81 13.05
CA GLU A 147 -2.50 1.55 14.11
C GLU A 147 -1.89 0.57 15.09
N ALA A 148 -0.60 0.67 15.35
CA ALA A 148 0.09 -0.15 16.32
C ALA A 148 1.23 0.60 17.00
N LYS A 149 1.29 0.50 18.32
CA LYS A 149 2.35 1.07 19.16
C LYS A 149 3.31 0.00 19.69
N HIS A 150 2.83 -1.23 19.76
CA HIS A 150 3.54 -2.39 20.29
C HIS A 150 3.52 -3.57 19.32
N PRO A 151 4.53 -4.46 19.34
CA PRO A 151 4.59 -5.63 18.45
C PRO A 151 3.38 -6.56 18.58
N THR A 152 2.78 -6.67 19.77
CA THR A 152 1.59 -7.50 20.01
C THR A 152 0.35 -6.97 19.28
N GLU A 153 0.19 -5.64 19.20
CA GLU A 153 -0.89 -5.01 18.45
C GLU A 153 -0.71 -5.23 16.96
N LEU A 154 0.53 -5.06 16.47
CA LEU A 154 0.86 -5.32 15.07
C LEU A 154 0.65 -6.80 14.73
N ASP A 155 1.12 -7.75 15.57
CA ASP A 155 0.91 -9.18 15.38
C ASP A 155 -0.58 -9.50 15.24
N ALA A 156 -1.39 -9.08 16.20
CA ALA A 156 -2.83 -9.33 16.20
C ALA A 156 -3.51 -8.76 14.93
N ALA A 157 -3.16 -7.54 14.53
CA ALA A 157 -3.71 -6.90 13.35
C ALA A 157 -3.30 -7.64 12.06
N LEU A 158 -2.04 -8.05 11.92
CA LEU A 158 -1.56 -8.78 10.76
C LEU A 158 -2.21 -10.15 10.61
N GLN A 159 -2.51 -10.86 11.71
CA GLN A 159 -3.20 -12.15 11.66
C GLN A 159 -4.67 -12.02 11.20
N THR A 160 -5.25 -10.83 11.19
CA THR A 160 -6.59 -10.59 10.61
C THR A 160 -6.55 -10.40 9.09
N LEU A 161 -5.38 -10.14 8.51
CA LEU A 161 -5.21 -10.01 7.07
C LEU A 161 -5.40 -11.40 6.42
N GLY A 162 -6.09 -11.46 5.30
CA GLY A 162 -6.30 -12.72 4.59
C GLY A 162 -7.54 -13.53 5.05
N GLN A 163 -8.25 -13.11 6.09
CA GLN A 163 -9.52 -13.73 6.48
C GLN A 163 -10.62 -13.55 5.42
N THR A 164 -10.50 -12.49 4.62
CA THR A 164 -11.36 -12.21 3.47
C THR A 164 -10.50 -12.16 2.21
N ARG A 165 -10.88 -12.92 1.19
CA ARG A 165 -10.17 -12.90 -0.09
C ARG A 165 -10.56 -11.63 -0.87
N GLN A 166 -9.56 -10.86 -1.28
CA GLN A 166 -9.72 -9.71 -2.16
C GLN A 166 -9.65 -10.18 -3.62
N ARG A 167 -10.49 -9.59 -4.46
CA ARG A 167 -10.44 -9.84 -5.89
C ARG A 167 -9.41 -8.93 -6.53
N THR A 168 -8.43 -9.49 -7.21
CA THR A 168 -7.35 -8.78 -7.91
C THR A 168 -7.51 -8.89 -9.42
N PRO A 169 -6.84 -8.04 -10.22
CA PRO A 169 -6.76 -8.19 -11.66
C PRO A 169 -6.30 -9.59 -12.08
N GLY A 170 -6.89 -10.14 -13.13
CA GLY A 170 -6.51 -11.46 -13.66
C GLY A 170 -5.09 -11.47 -14.26
N VAL A 171 -4.66 -10.32 -14.78
CA VAL A 171 -3.31 -10.09 -15.31
C VAL A 171 -2.72 -8.88 -14.65
N ALA A 172 -1.49 -9.00 -14.13
CA ALA A 172 -0.77 -7.88 -13.53
C ALA A 172 -0.34 -6.84 -14.59
N ALA A 173 -0.44 -5.58 -14.24
CA ALA A 173 -0.05 -4.47 -15.10
C ALA A 173 1.45 -4.46 -15.40
N ARG A 174 1.80 -3.95 -16.59
CA ARG A 174 3.19 -3.84 -17.05
C ARG A 174 3.69 -2.41 -17.19
N PHE A 175 2.83 -1.40 -17.05
CA PHE A 175 3.24 0.01 -17.14
C PHE A 175 4.28 0.35 -16.06
N ALA A 176 5.03 1.41 -16.27
CA ALA A 176 5.89 2.04 -15.28
C ALA A 176 5.19 3.28 -14.72
N ILE A 177 5.43 3.59 -13.45
CA ILE A 177 4.94 4.82 -12.84
C ILE A 177 5.55 6.03 -13.56
N ALA A 178 4.70 6.94 -13.98
CA ALA A 178 5.12 8.21 -14.60
C ALA A 178 5.61 9.20 -13.53
N GLN A 179 6.30 10.25 -13.97
CA GLN A 179 6.66 11.35 -13.08
C GLN A 179 5.43 12.17 -12.67
N GLU A 180 4.44 12.25 -13.55
CA GLU A 180 3.20 12.95 -13.30
C GLU A 180 2.17 12.04 -12.65
N LYS A 181 1.65 12.48 -11.50
CA LYS A 181 0.65 11.75 -10.72
C LYS A 181 -0.59 11.39 -11.54
N ARG A 182 -1.08 12.32 -12.37
CA ARG A 182 -2.28 12.11 -13.20
C ARG A 182 -2.05 11.02 -14.23
N SER A 183 -0.94 11.06 -14.95
CA SER A 183 -0.59 10.02 -15.94
C SER A 183 -0.46 8.63 -15.30
N THR A 184 0.10 8.56 -14.09
CA THR A 184 0.15 7.32 -13.31
C THR A 184 -1.24 6.81 -12.97
N LEU A 185 -2.11 7.71 -12.49
CA LEU A 185 -3.48 7.37 -12.12
C LEU A 185 -4.28 6.88 -13.33
N ASP A 186 -4.15 7.56 -14.48
CA ASP A 186 -4.83 7.18 -15.73
C ASP A 186 -4.40 5.77 -16.17
N MET A 187 -3.09 5.47 -16.20
CA MET A 187 -2.59 4.13 -16.54
C MET A 187 -3.10 3.04 -15.58
N ALA A 188 -3.16 3.35 -14.28
CA ALA A 188 -3.67 2.41 -13.29
C ALA A 188 -5.18 2.14 -13.49
N LEU A 189 -5.96 3.20 -13.72
CA LEU A 189 -7.39 3.10 -13.96
C LEU A 189 -7.70 2.37 -15.26
N ASP A 190 -7.02 2.69 -16.36
CA ASP A 190 -7.19 2.01 -17.64
C ASP A 190 -6.99 0.51 -17.50
N HIS A 191 -5.90 0.09 -16.85
CA HIS A 191 -5.62 -1.32 -16.60
C HIS A 191 -6.69 -1.97 -15.71
N LEU A 192 -7.10 -1.30 -14.62
CA LEU A 192 -8.12 -1.82 -13.71
C LEU A 192 -9.49 -1.93 -14.39
N VAL A 193 -9.82 -1.02 -15.29
CA VAL A 193 -11.05 -1.08 -16.12
C VAL A 193 -10.96 -2.24 -17.09
N GLU A 194 -9.84 -2.39 -17.82
CA GLU A 194 -9.62 -3.50 -18.77
C GLU A 194 -9.73 -4.86 -18.08
N GLN A 195 -9.22 -4.99 -16.86
CA GLN A 195 -9.25 -6.23 -16.07
C GLN A 195 -10.46 -6.31 -15.12
N SER A 196 -11.45 -5.42 -15.30
CA SER A 196 -12.62 -5.34 -14.41
C SER A 196 -13.39 -6.66 -14.36
N PRO A 197 -13.69 -7.15 -13.15
CA PRO A 197 -14.54 -8.32 -12.97
C PRO A 197 -15.98 -8.18 -13.52
N LEU A 198 -16.43 -6.94 -13.72
CA LEU A 198 -17.77 -6.65 -14.28
C LEU A 198 -17.79 -6.73 -15.81
N GLY A 199 -16.63 -6.90 -16.44
CA GLY A 199 -16.48 -6.79 -17.89
C GLY A 199 -16.33 -5.33 -18.33
N ALA A 200 -15.72 -5.10 -19.50
CA ALA A 200 -15.80 -3.79 -20.14
C ALA A 200 -17.24 -3.57 -20.57
N ALA A 201 -17.88 -2.54 -20.02
CA ALA A 201 -19.22 -2.12 -20.43
C ALA A 201 -19.16 -1.42 -21.78
#